data_89d521c2df460124150231c6d872ef8c
#
_entry.id   89d521c2df460124150231c6d872ef8c
#
_cell.length_a   1.000
_cell.length_b   1.000
_cell.length_c   1.000
_cell.angle_alpha   90.00
_cell.angle_beta   90.00
_cell.angle_gamma   90.00
#
_symmetry.space_group_name_H-M   'P 1'
#
loop_
_entity.id
_entity.type
_entity.pdbx_description
1 polymer ?
#
loop_
_entity_poly.entity_id
_entity_poly.type
_entity_poly.pdbx_seq_one_letter_code
_entity_poly.pdbx_strand_id
1 'polypeptide(L)'
;IDILGFIIVILLMIVHEYFHAITFSKKEDIYIWFQGFGMITHCTEIKNVKEYLYTLLLPNLCITLPLSIFVIFVKLSNPLILKMIGLVSSIIILGAINDLATIVYIIRNRKQIEYLQLSGKYMYYKKK
;
A
#
# COMPACT_ATOMS: atom_id res chain seq x y z
N ILE A 1 20.78 -8.26 8.27
CA ILE A 1 19.86 -8.15 7.11
C ILE A 1 20.69 -8.40 5.89
N ASP A 2 20.32 -9.40 5.13
CA ASP A 2 20.99 -9.71 3.87
C ASP A 2 20.68 -8.56 2.88
N ILE A 3 21.71 -8.06 2.21
CA ILE A 3 21.60 -6.96 1.24
C ILE A 3 20.52 -7.27 0.18
N LEU A 4 20.43 -8.52 -0.26
CA LEU A 4 19.42 -8.95 -1.23
C LEU A 4 18.00 -8.80 -0.66
N GLY A 5 17.76 -9.21 0.57
CA GLY A 5 16.45 -9.04 1.22
C GLY A 5 16.04 -7.56 1.35
N PHE A 6 16.99 -6.69 1.66
CA PHE A 6 16.76 -5.24 1.72
C PHE A 6 16.39 -4.65 0.34
N ILE A 7 17.10 -5.06 -0.71
CA ILE A 7 16.78 -4.63 -2.09
C ILE A 7 15.37 -5.08 -2.49
N ILE A 8 15.00 -6.33 -2.19
CA ILE A 8 13.66 -6.87 -2.50
C ILE A 8 12.58 -6.08 -1.78
N VAL A 9 12.78 -5.72 -0.50
CA VAL A 9 11.82 -4.88 0.24
C VAL A 9 11.62 -3.53 -0.44
N ILE A 10 12.71 -2.84 -0.80
CA ILE A 10 12.61 -1.55 -1.49
C ILE A 10 11.86 -1.68 -2.81
N LEU A 11 12.18 -2.68 -3.61
CA LEU A 11 11.49 -2.90 -4.90
C LEU A 11 10.01 -3.16 -4.71
N LEU A 12 9.62 -3.99 -3.73
CA LEU A 12 8.22 -4.27 -3.44
C LEU A 12 7.48 -3.03 -2.92
N MET A 13 8.14 -2.17 -2.13
CA MET A 13 7.58 -0.89 -1.69
C MET A 13 7.34 0.04 -2.88
N ILE A 14 8.29 0.14 -3.81
CA ILE A 14 8.13 0.95 -5.04
C ILE A 14 6.95 0.42 -5.86
N VAL A 15 6.85 -0.89 -6.04
CA VAL A 15 5.74 -1.51 -6.78
C VAL A 15 4.40 -1.29 -6.06
N HIS A 16 4.36 -1.36 -4.73
CA HIS A 16 3.16 -1.07 -3.93
C HIS A 16 2.66 0.36 -4.18
N GLU A 17 3.55 1.36 -4.06
CA GLU A 17 3.20 2.76 -4.31
C GLU A 17 2.83 3.02 -5.78
N TYR A 18 3.46 2.31 -6.71
CA TYR A 18 3.10 2.37 -8.12
C TYR A 18 1.66 1.90 -8.37
N PHE A 19 1.18 0.88 -7.65
CA PHE A 19 -0.22 0.45 -7.74
C PHE A 19 -1.20 1.52 -7.24
N HIS A 20 -0.85 2.32 -6.23
CA HIS A 20 -1.63 3.51 -5.89
C HIS A 20 -1.61 4.51 -7.06
N ALA A 21 -0.43 4.80 -7.59
CA ALA A 21 -0.23 5.81 -8.64
C ALA A 21 -1.00 5.51 -9.93
N ILE A 22 -1.07 4.25 -10.38
CA ILE A 22 -1.77 3.91 -11.63
C ILE A 22 -3.27 4.14 -11.59
N THR A 23 -3.86 4.22 -10.41
CA THR A 23 -5.30 4.48 -10.25
C THR A 23 -5.69 5.94 -10.46
N PHE A 24 -4.72 6.86 -10.54
CA PHE A 24 -4.95 8.28 -10.77
C PHE A 24 -4.95 8.60 -12.26
N SER A 25 -5.86 9.49 -12.66
CA SER A 25 -6.00 9.92 -14.06
C SER A 25 -4.93 10.93 -14.45
N LYS A 26 -4.64 11.88 -13.55
CA LYS A 26 -3.67 12.96 -13.76
C LYS A 26 -2.27 12.52 -13.34
N LYS A 27 -1.52 11.93 -14.24
CA LYS A 27 -0.17 11.41 -13.97
C LYS A 27 0.85 12.49 -13.63
N GLU A 28 0.65 13.71 -14.10
CA GLU A 28 1.57 14.84 -13.87
C GLU A 28 1.60 15.32 -12.42
N ASP A 29 0.53 15.05 -11.66
CA ASP A 29 0.38 15.47 -10.27
C ASP A 29 0.74 14.37 -9.26
N ILE A 30 1.37 13.27 -9.72
CA ILE A 30 1.70 12.14 -8.88
C ILE A 30 3.16 12.20 -8.46
N TYR A 31 3.40 12.17 -7.17
CA TYR A 31 4.73 12.12 -6.56
C TYR A 31 4.83 10.92 -5.65
N ILE A 32 5.92 10.16 -5.80
CA ILE A 32 6.27 9.03 -4.92
C ILE A 32 7.62 9.36 -4.30
N TRP A 33 7.69 9.36 -2.95
CA TRP A 33 8.93 9.61 -2.25
C TRP A 33 9.04 8.82 -0.95
N PHE A 34 10.25 8.76 -0.41
CA PHE A 34 10.47 8.19 0.91
C PHE A 34 10.06 9.15 2.01
N GLN A 35 9.31 8.63 3.00
CA GLN A 35 8.98 9.35 4.23
C GLN A 35 9.23 8.45 5.45
N GLY A 36 10.28 8.78 6.21
CA GLY A 36 10.73 7.92 7.31
C GLY A 36 11.21 6.56 6.79
N PHE A 37 10.63 5.49 7.30
CA PHE A 37 10.95 4.11 6.89
C PHE A 37 10.04 3.56 5.79
N GLY A 38 9.19 4.36 5.19
CA GLY A 38 8.24 3.94 4.17
C GLY A 38 8.28 4.80 2.92
N MET A 39 7.58 4.37 1.90
CA MET A 39 7.26 5.18 0.72
C MET A 39 5.81 5.63 0.79
N ILE A 40 5.52 6.74 0.17
CA ILE A 40 4.17 7.28 0.07
C ILE A 40 3.92 7.86 -1.31
N THR A 41 2.69 7.69 -1.77
CA THR A 41 2.17 8.33 -2.99
C THR A 41 1.36 9.55 -2.61
N HIS A 42 1.63 10.67 -3.28
CA HIS A 42 0.85 11.90 -3.20
C HIS A 42 0.21 12.19 -4.55
N CYS A 43 -1.04 12.59 -4.54
CA CYS A 43 -1.74 13.08 -5.72
C CYS A 43 -2.78 14.13 -5.32
N THR A 44 -2.89 15.19 -6.14
CA THR A 44 -3.88 16.25 -5.91
C THR A 44 -5.28 15.89 -6.42
N GLU A 45 -5.42 14.77 -7.12
CA GLU A 45 -6.70 14.32 -7.67
C GLU A 45 -7.72 14.00 -6.57
N ILE A 46 -8.89 14.58 -6.69
CA ILE A 46 -10.03 14.32 -5.81
C ILE A 46 -10.81 13.12 -6.35
N LYS A 47 -11.08 12.15 -5.49
CA LYS A 47 -11.79 10.92 -5.83
C LYS A 47 -13.06 10.76 -5.02
N ASN A 48 -14.05 10.09 -5.59
CA ASN A 48 -15.19 9.61 -4.81
C ASN A 48 -14.80 8.43 -3.92
N VAL A 49 -15.66 8.06 -2.98
CA VAL A 49 -15.41 7.00 -2.00
C VAL A 49 -15.05 5.66 -2.67
N LYS A 50 -15.73 5.29 -3.76
CA LYS A 50 -15.48 4.00 -4.44
C LYS A 50 -14.13 3.98 -5.14
N GLU A 51 -13.79 5.03 -5.86
CA GLU A 51 -12.50 5.17 -6.56
C GLU A 51 -11.35 5.19 -5.57
N TYR A 52 -11.52 5.89 -4.44
CA TYR A 52 -10.49 5.94 -3.42
C TYR A 52 -10.28 4.58 -2.73
N LEU A 53 -11.37 3.85 -2.41
CA LEU A 53 -11.27 2.48 -1.89
C LEU A 53 -10.56 1.55 -2.88
N TYR A 54 -10.83 1.69 -4.19
CA TYR A 54 -10.11 0.93 -5.21
C TYR A 54 -8.61 1.25 -5.20
N THR A 55 -8.24 2.54 -5.08
CA THR A 55 -6.83 2.96 -4.95
C THR A 55 -6.13 2.27 -3.79
N LEU A 56 -6.76 2.19 -2.61
CA LEU A 56 -6.16 1.55 -1.43
C LEU A 56 -6.17 0.02 -1.50
N LEU A 57 -7.16 -0.58 -2.15
CA LEU A 57 -7.28 -2.04 -2.24
C LEU A 57 -6.32 -2.64 -3.26
N LEU A 58 -6.03 -1.95 -4.35
CA LEU A 58 -5.27 -2.51 -5.48
C LEU A 58 -3.90 -3.06 -5.06
N PRO A 59 -2.99 -2.31 -4.39
CA PRO A 59 -1.70 -2.86 -3.97
C PRO A 59 -1.85 -4.00 -2.98
N ASN A 60 -2.85 -3.92 -2.10
CA ASN A 60 -3.10 -4.96 -1.10
C ASN A 60 -3.56 -6.28 -1.73
N LEU A 61 -4.38 -6.23 -2.77
CA LEU A 61 -4.83 -7.41 -3.51
C LEU A 61 -3.75 -7.98 -4.42
N CYS A 62 -2.92 -7.12 -5.03
CA CYS A 62 -1.90 -7.55 -6.00
C CYS A 62 -0.58 -7.98 -5.36
N ILE A 63 -0.22 -7.44 -4.19
CA ILE A 63 1.07 -7.72 -3.54
C ILE A 63 0.87 -8.37 -2.18
N THR A 64 0.18 -7.67 -1.26
CA THR A 64 0.14 -8.09 0.15
C THR A 64 -0.58 -9.43 0.33
N LEU A 65 -1.73 -9.60 -0.31
CA LEU A 65 -2.51 -10.84 -0.21
C LEU A 65 -1.79 -12.04 -0.85
N PRO A 66 -1.30 -11.99 -2.10
CA PRO A 66 -0.55 -13.10 -2.70
C PRO A 66 0.71 -13.45 -1.91
N LEU A 67 1.45 -12.46 -1.45
CA LEU A 67 2.66 -12.68 -0.65
C LEU A 67 2.32 -13.35 0.69
N SER A 68 1.24 -12.94 1.36
CA SER A 68 0.79 -13.55 2.62
C SER A 68 0.37 -15.00 2.41
N ILE A 69 -0.37 -15.30 1.34
CA ILE A 69 -0.74 -16.66 0.96
C ILE A 69 0.50 -17.50 0.68
N PHE A 70 1.43 -16.97 -0.09
CA PHE A 70 2.68 -17.64 -0.42
C PHE A 70 3.45 -18.05 0.86
N VAL A 71 3.60 -17.13 1.82
CA VAL A 71 4.31 -17.40 3.09
C VAL A 71 3.66 -18.51 3.91
N ILE A 72 2.32 -18.58 3.91
CA ILE A 72 1.58 -19.59 4.67
C ILE A 72 1.75 -20.99 4.07
N PHE A 73 1.74 -21.11 2.74
CA PHE A 73 1.70 -22.39 2.06
C PHE A 73 3.07 -22.92 1.61
N VAL A 74 4.08 -22.06 1.50
CA VAL A 74 5.41 -22.47 1.05
C VAL A 74 6.17 -23.17 2.17
N LYS A 75 6.45 -24.45 1.96
CA LYS A 75 7.36 -25.24 2.78
C LYS A 75 8.76 -25.16 2.15
N LEU A 76 9.59 -24.26 2.63
CA LEU A 76 10.98 -24.15 2.19
C LEU A 76 11.90 -24.94 3.13
N SER A 77 12.72 -25.79 2.56
CA SER A 77 13.72 -26.57 3.30
C SER A 77 14.94 -25.72 3.69
N ASN A 78 15.17 -24.61 3.00
CA ASN A 78 16.29 -23.71 3.29
C ASN A 78 15.88 -22.66 4.34
N PRO A 79 16.46 -22.71 5.55
CA PRO A 79 16.10 -21.82 6.66
C PRO A 79 16.47 -20.35 6.39
N LEU A 80 17.49 -20.08 5.57
CA LEU A 80 17.90 -18.73 5.24
C LEU A 80 16.84 -18.05 4.34
N ILE A 81 16.40 -18.75 3.30
CA ILE A 81 15.37 -18.27 2.38
C ILE A 81 14.05 -18.04 3.13
N LEU A 82 13.69 -18.97 4.04
CA LEU A 82 12.49 -18.82 4.86
C LEU A 82 12.53 -17.56 5.74
N LYS A 83 13.67 -17.28 6.38
CA LYS A 83 13.86 -16.05 7.17
C LYS A 83 13.76 -14.79 6.32
N MET A 84 14.35 -14.79 5.13
CA MET A 84 14.28 -13.64 4.21
C MET A 84 12.84 -13.37 3.77
N ILE A 85 12.11 -14.39 3.34
CA ILE A 85 10.71 -14.25 2.92
C ILE A 85 9.85 -13.76 4.10
N GLY A 86 10.06 -14.31 5.31
CA GLY A 86 9.35 -13.86 6.50
C GLY A 86 9.59 -12.40 6.83
N LEU A 87 10.84 -11.92 6.73
CA LEU A 87 11.19 -10.51 6.96
C LEU A 87 10.54 -9.60 5.91
N VAL A 88 10.70 -9.94 4.62
CA VAL A 88 10.13 -9.17 3.51
C VAL A 88 8.62 -9.06 3.66
N SER A 89 7.94 -10.18 3.93
CA SER A 89 6.49 -10.22 4.10
C SER A 89 6.02 -9.40 5.30
N SER A 90 6.74 -9.46 6.41
CA SER A 90 6.41 -8.69 7.62
C SER A 90 6.46 -7.19 7.34
N ILE A 91 7.47 -6.70 6.63
CA ILE A 91 7.61 -5.28 6.29
C ILE A 91 6.49 -4.82 5.34
N ILE A 92 6.18 -5.62 4.32
CA ILE A 92 5.09 -5.29 3.37
C ILE A 92 3.72 -5.30 4.06
N ILE A 93 3.47 -6.26 4.95
CA ILE A 93 2.22 -6.32 5.73
C ILE A 93 2.10 -5.11 6.67
N LEU A 94 3.20 -4.70 7.33
CA LEU A 94 3.21 -3.50 8.17
C LEU A 94 2.90 -2.23 7.36
N GLY A 95 3.43 -2.10 6.14
CA GLY A 95 3.09 -1.02 5.22
C GLY A 95 1.60 -1.00 4.87
N ALA A 96 1.03 -2.16 4.59
CA ALA A 96 -0.38 -2.34 4.24
C ALA A 96 -1.37 -2.02 5.38
N ILE A 97 -0.95 -2.02 6.65
CA ILE A 97 -1.82 -1.73 7.80
C ILE A 97 -2.42 -0.33 7.70
N ASN A 98 -1.68 0.66 7.24
CA ASN A 98 -2.19 2.03 7.09
C ASN A 98 -3.31 2.11 6.06
N ASP A 99 -3.16 1.42 4.93
CA ASP A 99 -4.20 1.35 3.90
C ASP A 99 -5.45 0.66 4.43
N LEU A 100 -5.29 -0.47 5.10
CA LEU A 100 -6.40 -1.23 5.69
C LEU A 100 -7.12 -0.42 6.77
N ALA A 101 -6.39 0.27 7.63
CA ALA A 101 -6.98 1.18 8.63
C ALA A 101 -7.77 2.30 7.97
N THR A 102 -7.23 2.88 6.89
CA THR A 102 -7.91 3.93 6.11
C THR A 102 -9.15 3.38 5.42
N ILE A 103 -9.12 2.18 4.84
CA ILE A 103 -10.28 1.50 4.26
C ILE A 103 -11.38 1.33 5.29
N VAL A 104 -11.05 0.81 6.48
CA VAL A 104 -12.02 0.62 7.58
C VAL A 104 -12.65 1.95 7.98
N TYR A 105 -11.83 3.01 8.13
CA TYR A 105 -12.31 4.35 8.46
C TYR A 105 -13.30 4.86 7.40
N ILE A 106 -12.96 4.77 6.12
CA ILE A 106 -13.81 5.22 5.01
C ILE A 106 -15.13 4.45 4.98
N ILE A 107 -15.09 3.12 5.11
CA ILE A 107 -16.30 2.29 5.10
C ILE A 107 -17.25 2.67 6.24
N ARG A 108 -16.72 2.91 7.45
CA ARG A 108 -17.52 3.32 8.61
C ARG A 108 -18.16 4.69 8.42
N ASN A 109 -17.45 5.62 7.77
CA ASN A 109 -17.88 7.00 7.61
C ASN A 109 -18.45 7.33 6.21
N ARG A 110 -18.61 6.34 5.32
CA ARG A 110 -18.98 6.53 3.90
C ARG A 110 -20.23 7.36 3.66
N LYS A 111 -21.19 7.36 4.60
CA LYS A 111 -22.42 8.16 4.49
C LYS A 111 -22.18 9.66 4.67
N GLN A 112 -21.10 10.04 5.35
CA GLN A 112 -20.74 11.43 5.68
C GLN A 112 -19.69 11.99 4.73
N ILE A 113 -18.98 11.13 3.98
CA ILE A 113 -17.88 11.52 3.09
C ILE A 113 -18.43 11.67 1.66
N GLU A 114 -18.16 12.83 1.06
CA GLU A 114 -18.46 13.11 -0.36
C GLU A 114 -17.25 12.78 -1.23
N TYR A 115 -16.12 13.42 -0.96
CA TYR A 115 -14.88 13.30 -1.71
C TYR A 115 -13.68 13.08 -0.80
N LEU A 116 -12.63 12.48 -1.37
CA LEU A 116 -11.38 12.15 -0.72
C LEU A 116 -10.20 12.59 -1.59
N GLN A 117 -9.12 13.03 -0.94
CA GLN A 117 -7.85 13.35 -1.58
C GLN A 117 -6.72 12.69 -0.80
N LEU A 118 -5.80 12.05 -1.51
CA LEU A 118 -4.59 11.48 -0.94
C LEU A 118 -3.47 12.52 -0.93
N SER A 119 -2.94 12.84 0.25
CA SER A 119 -1.80 13.74 0.40
C SER A 119 -0.76 13.11 1.32
N GLY A 120 0.03 12.20 0.76
CA GLY A 120 0.99 11.43 1.52
C GLY A 120 0.32 10.64 2.63
N LYS A 121 0.79 10.81 3.88
CA LYS A 121 0.18 10.15 5.05
C LYS A 121 -1.15 10.76 5.52
N TYR A 122 -1.59 11.87 4.93
CA TYR A 122 -2.83 12.53 5.29
C TYR A 122 -3.91 12.26 4.25
N MET A 123 -5.10 11.96 4.74
CA MET A 123 -6.31 11.84 3.94
C MET A 123 -7.19 13.06 4.25
N TYR A 124 -7.45 13.87 3.24
CA TYR A 124 -8.40 14.96 3.33
C TYR A 124 -9.75 14.49 2.78
N TYR A 125 -10.83 14.92 3.42
CA TYR A 125 -12.16 14.57 2.96
C TYR A 125 -13.12 15.75 3.13
N LYS A 126 -14.09 15.85 2.22
CA LYS A 126 -15.22 16.77 2.30
C LYS A 126 -16.41 16.02 2.85
N LYS A 127 -17.03 16.57 3.88
CA LYS A 127 -18.32 16.06 4.41
C LYS A 127 -19.45 16.44 3.47
N LYS A 128 -20.45 15.57 3.39
CA LYS A 128 -21.71 15.85 2.70
C LYS A 128 -22.49 16.94 3.41
#